data_073c5a28c08c6a038f3b4192e9e7c539
#
_entry.id   073c5a28c08c6a038f3b4192e9e7c539
#
_cell.length_a   1.000
_cell.length_b   1.000
_cell.length_c   1.000
_cell.angle_alpha   90.00
_cell.angle_beta   90.00
_cell.angle_gamma   90.00
#
_symmetry.space_group_name_H-M   'P 1'
#
loop_
_entity.id
_entity.type
_entity.pdbx_description
1 polymer ?
#
loop_
_entity_poly.entity_id
_entity_poly.type
_entity_poly.pdbx_seq_one_letter_code
_entity_poly.pdbx_strand_id
1 'polypeptide(L)'
;RKYIPDLAAAAETAATLLESLNKGGDKKGGSEAFFQNSAINFLSAIIYFFVNFHPTGFKDGKKLTRYIKYKGKKLRLMTKNWHDYRAVDKDGNMILDFVDELSHDVSVDEDGMFVDLNDFTYTSRNGQRVHITSSWYEDEQGQVVEPDTITGEYSDMPHVLSFLGKQYSDVFDILMQDQKILSLMAPFQSAYTNKAMDQLEGMVGTLRVNAARLVSPEAYWIFTGDDFDLKISAPASPSYLVIANDPEKEQIVGALNALVLNRLVTRVNSRGNIPVSIIVDELPTLYFHKIDRLIGTARSNKVAVTLG
;
A
#
# COMPACT_ATOMS: atom_id res chain seq x y z
N ARG A 1 3.23 -6.06 -4.57
CA ARG A 1 3.73 -7.01 -3.57
C ARG A 1 5.05 -7.67 -3.97
N LYS A 2 5.10 -8.41 -5.07
CA LYS A 2 6.30 -9.20 -5.48
C LYS A 2 7.59 -8.38 -5.66
N TYR A 3 7.50 -7.06 -5.79
CA TYR A 3 8.62 -6.16 -6.00
C TYR A 3 8.97 -5.28 -4.80
N ILE A 4 8.19 -5.34 -3.72
CA ILE A 4 8.38 -4.55 -2.50
C ILE A 4 8.37 -5.51 -1.30
N PRO A 5 9.52 -6.12 -0.98
CA PRO A 5 9.60 -7.14 0.06
C PRO A 5 9.64 -6.56 1.48
N ASP A 6 10.04 -5.31 1.64
CA ASP A 6 10.27 -4.69 2.95
C ASP A 6 10.02 -3.17 2.94
N LEU A 7 10.10 -2.57 4.11
CA LEU A 7 9.88 -1.13 4.30
C LEU A 7 10.91 -0.28 3.55
N ALA A 8 12.16 -0.74 3.43
CA ALA A 8 13.19 -0.02 2.69
C ALA A 8 12.86 0.05 1.20
N ALA A 9 12.33 -1.04 0.63
CA ALA A 9 11.85 -1.08 -0.74
C ALA A 9 10.61 -0.20 -0.96
N ALA A 10 9.72 -0.11 0.04
CA ALA A 10 8.59 0.82 0.00
C ALA A 10 9.08 2.28 0.00
N ALA A 11 10.03 2.61 0.87
CA ALA A 11 10.63 3.94 0.95
C ALA A 11 11.34 4.34 -0.35
N GLU A 12 12.07 3.42 -0.95
CA GLU A 12 12.71 3.63 -2.24
C GLU A 12 11.69 3.86 -3.37
N THR A 13 10.58 3.14 -3.35
CA THR A 13 9.49 3.33 -4.31
C THR A 13 8.85 4.71 -4.17
N ALA A 14 8.56 5.12 -2.93
CA ALA A 14 8.02 6.44 -2.63
C ALA A 14 8.95 7.57 -3.05
N ALA A 15 10.25 7.45 -2.72
CA ALA A 15 11.27 8.41 -3.12
C ALA A 15 11.36 8.53 -4.65
N THR A 16 11.46 7.39 -5.35
CA THR A 16 11.51 7.38 -6.82
C THR A 16 10.33 8.11 -7.44
N LEU A 17 9.11 7.84 -6.94
CA LEU A 17 7.91 8.46 -7.48
C LEU A 17 7.92 9.98 -7.26
N LEU A 18 8.17 10.42 -6.03
CA LEU A 18 8.13 11.85 -5.70
C LEU A 18 9.25 12.63 -6.39
N GLU A 19 10.45 12.08 -6.47
CA GLU A 19 11.57 12.73 -7.15
C GLU A 19 11.35 12.81 -8.66
N SER A 20 10.76 11.77 -9.26
CA SER A 20 10.44 11.79 -10.70
C SER A 20 9.35 12.81 -11.05
N LEU A 21 8.38 13.01 -10.17
CA LEU A 21 7.34 14.03 -10.34
C LEU A 21 7.87 15.48 -10.16
N ASN A 22 8.95 15.62 -9.41
CA ASN A 22 9.62 16.90 -9.16
C ASN A 22 10.83 17.14 -10.09
N LYS A 23 10.95 16.37 -11.17
CA LYS A 23 12.02 16.50 -12.16
C LYS A 23 12.13 17.95 -12.65
N GLY A 24 13.29 18.57 -12.44
CA GLY A 24 13.57 19.97 -12.80
C GLY A 24 13.48 20.98 -11.65
N GLY A 25 13.13 20.55 -10.44
CA GLY A 25 13.26 21.37 -9.24
C GLY A 25 14.70 21.37 -8.71
N ASP A 26 15.25 22.56 -8.46
CA ASP A 26 16.54 22.69 -7.79
C ASP A 26 16.54 21.94 -6.46
N LYS A 27 17.70 21.39 -6.05
CA LYS A 27 17.88 20.84 -4.70
C LYS A 27 17.64 21.94 -3.69
N LYS A 28 16.46 21.94 -3.11
CA LYS A 28 16.03 22.94 -2.16
C LYS A 28 16.52 22.55 -0.76
N GLY A 29 16.95 23.54 0.01
CA GLY A 29 17.50 23.35 1.35
C GLY A 29 16.49 23.63 2.47
N GLY A 30 16.80 23.22 3.69
CA GLY A 30 16.07 23.61 4.89
C GLY A 30 14.67 22.99 5.03
N SER A 31 13.65 23.81 5.20
CA SER A 31 12.27 23.38 5.46
C SER A 31 11.67 22.54 4.34
N GLU A 32 12.07 22.79 3.11
CA GLU A 32 11.54 22.07 1.95
C GLU A 32 12.03 20.63 1.87
N ALA A 33 13.30 20.40 2.23
CA ALA A 33 13.83 19.04 2.37
C ALA A 33 13.10 18.26 3.47
N PHE A 34 12.72 18.93 4.56
CA PHE A 34 11.91 18.34 5.62
C PHE A 34 10.53 17.90 5.10
N PHE A 35 9.82 18.75 4.36
CA PHE A 35 8.50 18.40 3.80
C PHE A 35 8.59 17.29 2.77
N GLN A 36 9.62 17.28 1.93
CA GLN A 36 9.84 16.22 0.96
C GLN A 36 10.11 14.87 1.65
N ASN A 37 10.97 14.83 2.65
CA ASN A 37 11.24 13.61 3.42
C ASN A 37 10.00 13.13 4.17
N SER A 38 9.20 14.04 4.71
CA SER A 38 7.94 13.71 5.35
C SER A 38 6.96 13.08 4.34
N ALA A 39 6.83 13.66 3.16
CA ALA A 39 6.00 13.10 2.09
C ALA A 39 6.45 11.69 1.67
N ILE A 40 7.77 11.46 1.56
CA ILE A 40 8.34 10.14 1.29
C ILE A 40 7.97 9.14 2.40
N ASN A 41 8.14 9.52 3.66
CA ASN A 41 7.83 8.66 4.80
C ASN A 41 6.34 8.29 4.84
N PHE A 42 5.45 9.26 4.61
CA PHE A 42 4.01 9.04 4.60
C PHE A 42 3.59 8.09 3.46
N LEU A 43 4.08 8.33 2.25
CA LEU A 43 3.82 7.45 1.11
C LEU A 43 4.42 6.06 1.32
N SER A 44 5.60 5.96 1.93
CA SER A 44 6.24 4.68 2.26
C SER A 44 5.39 3.85 3.22
N ALA A 45 4.82 4.49 4.23
CA ALA A 45 3.92 3.84 5.18
C ALA A 45 2.67 3.29 4.48
N ILE A 46 2.06 4.08 3.59
CA ILE A 46 0.89 3.65 2.81
C ILE A 46 1.25 2.47 1.88
N ILE A 47 2.33 2.58 1.12
CA ILE A 47 2.77 1.50 0.22
C ILE A 47 3.04 0.22 1.01
N TYR A 48 3.76 0.32 2.13
CA TYR A 48 4.09 -0.84 2.94
C TYR A 48 2.84 -1.47 3.56
N PHE A 49 1.90 -0.67 4.04
CA PHE A 49 0.61 -1.15 4.52
C PHE A 49 -0.11 -1.97 3.44
N PHE A 50 -0.32 -1.42 2.25
CA PHE A 50 -1.04 -2.11 1.20
C PHE A 50 -0.34 -3.37 0.67
N VAL A 51 0.99 -3.42 0.70
CA VAL A 51 1.76 -4.61 0.31
C VAL A 51 1.52 -5.77 1.28
N ASN A 52 1.29 -5.47 2.55
CA ASN A 52 1.07 -6.47 3.60
C ASN A 52 -0.42 -6.67 3.94
N PHE A 53 -1.29 -5.73 3.53
CA PHE A 53 -2.72 -5.81 3.80
C PHE A 53 -3.35 -6.99 3.05
N HIS A 54 -4.21 -7.71 3.74
CA HIS A 54 -5.09 -8.70 3.13
C HIS A 54 -6.53 -8.42 3.55
N PRO A 55 -7.43 -8.22 2.58
CA PRO A 55 -8.82 -8.06 2.88
C PRO A 55 -9.39 -9.38 3.42
N THR A 56 -10.25 -9.27 4.42
CA THR A 56 -11.03 -10.38 4.93
C THR A 56 -12.51 -10.18 4.60
N GLY A 57 -13.24 -11.27 4.47
CA GLY A 57 -14.69 -11.21 4.22
C GLY A 57 -15.08 -11.10 2.76
N PHE A 58 -14.22 -11.54 1.86
CA PHE A 58 -14.54 -11.71 0.43
C PHE A 58 -14.28 -13.14 0.00
N LYS A 59 -15.01 -13.61 -1.02
CA LYS A 59 -14.80 -14.87 -1.72
C LYS A 59 -15.08 -14.66 -3.20
N ASP A 60 -14.09 -14.95 -4.06
CA ASP A 60 -14.19 -14.73 -5.51
C ASP A 60 -14.70 -13.32 -5.87
N GLY A 61 -14.18 -12.29 -5.17
CA GLY A 61 -14.57 -10.89 -5.35
C GLY A 61 -15.94 -10.51 -4.79
N LYS A 62 -16.70 -11.44 -4.19
CA LYS A 62 -17.99 -11.18 -3.56
C LYS A 62 -17.83 -10.99 -2.07
N LYS A 63 -18.50 -9.96 -1.54
CA LYS A 63 -18.51 -9.67 -0.11
C LYS A 63 -19.35 -10.70 0.63
N LEU A 64 -18.75 -11.30 1.65
CA LEU A 64 -19.41 -12.23 2.56
C LEU A 64 -20.08 -11.50 3.71
N THR A 65 -21.06 -12.15 4.33
CA THR A 65 -21.69 -11.66 5.56
C THR A 65 -21.04 -12.34 6.76
N ARG A 66 -20.52 -11.56 7.69
CA ARG A 66 -19.93 -12.08 8.93
C ARG A 66 -20.99 -12.25 10.00
N TYR A 67 -20.92 -13.39 10.69
CA TYR A 67 -21.78 -13.72 11.81
C TYR A 67 -20.96 -14.06 13.05
N ILE A 68 -21.56 -13.82 14.20
CA ILE A 68 -21.05 -14.23 15.52
C ILE A 68 -22.12 -14.99 16.28
N LYS A 69 -21.68 -15.81 17.23
CA LYS A 69 -22.58 -16.46 18.18
C LYS A 69 -22.46 -15.76 19.54
N TYR A 70 -23.57 -15.21 20.01
CA TYR A 70 -23.65 -14.58 21.32
C TYR A 70 -24.87 -15.05 22.09
N LYS A 71 -24.65 -15.58 23.31
CA LYS A 71 -25.72 -16.16 24.16
C LYS A 71 -26.64 -17.14 23.41
N GLY A 72 -26.04 -17.99 22.56
CA GLY A 72 -26.76 -18.98 21.78
C GLY A 72 -27.46 -18.46 20.51
N LYS A 73 -27.49 -17.16 20.29
CA LYS A 73 -28.11 -16.54 19.11
C LYS A 73 -27.06 -16.27 18.03
N LYS A 74 -27.45 -16.48 16.77
CA LYS A 74 -26.71 -16.05 15.58
C LYS A 74 -27.02 -14.58 15.35
N LEU A 75 -25.98 -13.75 15.35
CA LEU A 75 -26.09 -12.31 15.11
C LEU A 75 -25.25 -11.94 13.89
N ARG A 76 -25.77 -11.07 13.03
CA ARG A 76 -25.00 -10.50 11.92
C ARG A 76 -24.11 -9.40 12.44
N LEU A 77 -22.81 -9.52 12.19
CA LEU A 77 -21.83 -8.51 12.55
C LEU A 77 -21.76 -7.43 11.46
N MET A 78 -21.92 -6.19 11.85
CA MET A 78 -21.81 -5.03 10.99
C MET A 78 -20.71 -4.12 11.52
N THR A 79 -19.84 -3.67 10.64
CA THR A 79 -18.86 -2.63 10.94
C THR A 79 -19.38 -1.29 10.46
N LYS A 80 -19.40 -0.30 11.33
CA LYS A 80 -19.78 1.07 10.98
C LYS A 80 -18.55 1.87 10.51
N ASN A 81 -17.46 1.69 11.21
CA ASN A 81 -16.13 2.14 10.90
C ASN A 81 -15.14 1.10 11.47
N TRP A 82 -13.86 1.32 11.36
CA TRP A 82 -12.83 0.33 11.73
C TRP A 82 -12.90 -0.18 13.18
N HIS A 83 -13.51 0.60 14.09
CA HIS A 83 -13.53 0.31 15.52
C HIS A 83 -14.93 0.08 16.08
N ASP A 84 -15.96 0.42 15.31
CA ASP A 84 -17.34 0.32 15.77
C ASP A 84 -18.03 -0.90 15.13
N TYR A 85 -18.33 -1.88 15.96
CA TYR A 85 -19.05 -3.09 15.57
C TYR A 85 -20.47 -3.07 16.13
N ARG A 86 -21.40 -3.52 15.32
CA ARG A 86 -22.79 -3.77 15.71
C ARG A 86 -23.17 -5.17 15.37
N ALA A 87 -23.76 -5.89 16.31
CA ALA A 87 -24.34 -7.18 16.07
C ALA A 87 -25.87 -7.08 16.12
N VAL A 88 -26.52 -7.44 15.03
CA VAL A 88 -27.97 -7.37 14.86
C VAL A 88 -28.56 -8.77 14.75
N ASP A 89 -29.77 -8.94 15.25
CA ASP A 89 -30.52 -10.18 15.09
C ASP A 89 -31.11 -10.29 13.65
N LYS A 90 -31.84 -11.39 13.41
CA LYS A 90 -32.50 -11.65 12.11
C LYS A 90 -33.52 -10.57 11.71
N ASP A 91 -34.08 -9.86 12.67
CA ASP A 91 -35.09 -8.84 12.48
C ASP A 91 -34.46 -7.44 12.35
N GLY A 92 -33.13 -7.35 12.42
CA GLY A 92 -32.38 -6.11 12.32
C GLY A 92 -32.26 -5.32 13.63
N ASN A 93 -32.72 -5.88 14.76
CA ASN A 93 -32.58 -5.21 16.05
C ASN A 93 -31.14 -5.30 16.54
N MET A 94 -30.60 -4.19 17.00
CA MET A 94 -29.26 -4.12 17.56
C MET A 94 -29.22 -4.80 18.93
N ILE A 95 -28.42 -5.86 19.03
CA ILE A 95 -28.22 -6.64 20.26
C ILE A 95 -26.93 -6.23 20.97
N LEU A 96 -25.87 -5.96 20.21
CA LEU A 96 -24.57 -5.51 20.71
C LEU A 96 -24.11 -4.26 19.94
N ASP A 97 -23.60 -3.31 20.69
CA ASP A 97 -22.86 -2.15 20.16
C ASP A 97 -21.56 -2.07 20.97
N PHE A 98 -20.45 -2.33 20.31
CA PHE A 98 -19.13 -2.37 20.95
C PHE A 98 -18.08 -1.70 20.08
N VAL A 99 -17.22 -0.98 20.76
CA VAL A 99 -16.01 -0.44 20.14
C VAL A 99 -14.94 -1.51 20.25
N ASP A 100 -14.23 -1.71 19.18
CA ASP A 100 -13.04 -2.51 19.20
C ASP A 100 -11.96 -1.77 20.02
N GLU A 101 -11.76 -2.20 21.26
CA GLU A 101 -10.64 -1.73 22.07
C GLU A 101 -9.30 -2.33 21.61
N LEU A 102 -9.32 -3.07 20.51
CA LEU A 102 -8.17 -3.66 19.84
C LEU A 102 -7.11 -2.65 19.41
N SER A 103 -7.37 -1.36 19.46
CA SER A 103 -6.32 -0.35 19.24
C SER A 103 -5.15 -0.48 20.22
N HIS A 104 -5.28 -1.29 21.27
CA HIS A 104 -4.25 -1.50 22.28
C HIS A 104 -3.78 -2.95 22.48
N ASP A 105 -4.59 -3.94 22.04
CA ASP A 105 -4.31 -5.37 22.30
C ASP A 105 -4.51 -6.28 21.07
N VAL A 106 -4.45 -5.76 19.87
CA VAL A 106 -4.41 -6.64 18.69
C VAL A 106 -3.12 -7.42 18.77
N SER A 107 -3.22 -8.68 19.08
CA SER A 107 -2.19 -9.63 18.74
C SER A 107 -2.11 -9.67 17.21
N VAL A 108 -1.24 -8.88 16.66
CA VAL A 108 -0.69 -9.13 15.34
C VAL A 108 0.13 -10.38 15.48
N ASP A 109 -0.02 -11.33 14.58
CA ASP A 109 0.87 -12.48 14.52
C ASP A 109 2.32 -12.02 14.30
N GLU A 110 3.27 -12.96 14.34
CA GLU A 110 4.71 -12.67 14.18
C GLU A 110 5.03 -11.92 12.88
N ASP A 111 4.12 -12.00 11.88
CA ASP A 111 4.23 -11.33 10.58
C ASP A 111 3.58 -9.94 10.55
N GLY A 112 2.95 -9.51 11.65
CA GLY A 112 2.24 -8.23 11.76
C GLY A 112 0.88 -8.22 11.06
N MET A 113 0.27 -9.40 10.89
CA MET A 113 -1.04 -9.58 10.25
C MET A 113 -2.16 -9.55 11.30
N PHE A 114 -3.32 -9.04 10.91
CA PHE A 114 -4.51 -9.02 11.78
C PHE A 114 -4.95 -10.45 12.11
N VAL A 115 -5.01 -10.76 13.40
CA VAL A 115 -5.51 -12.04 13.86
C VAL A 115 -7.02 -12.13 13.63
N ASP A 116 -7.50 -13.30 13.27
CA ASP A 116 -8.92 -13.56 13.13
C ASP A 116 -9.67 -13.26 14.44
N LEU A 117 -10.87 -12.65 14.34
CA LEU A 117 -11.71 -12.28 15.48
C LEU A 117 -12.33 -13.50 16.21
N ASN A 118 -11.60 -14.59 16.30
CA ASN A 118 -12.01 -15.74 17.10
C ASN A 118 -11.43 -15.61 18.52
N ASP A 119 -12.30 -15.76 19.50
CA ASP A 119 -11.93 -15.76 20.92
C ASP A 119 -11.45 -14.42 21.50
N PHE A 120 -12.16 -13.33 21.18
CA PHE A 120 -11.87 -12.01 21.71
C PHE A 120 -12.89 -11.55 22.77
N THR A 121 -12.42 -10.74 23.72
CA THR A 121 -13.29 -10.06 24.67
C THR A 121 -13.29 -8.56 24.34
N TYR A 122 -14.48 -8.03 24.12
CA TYR A 122 -14.71 -6.61 23.87
C TYR A 122 -15.42 -5.97 25.05
N THR A 123 -15.18 -4.69 25.29
CA THR A 123 -15.98 -3.89 26.20
C THR A 123 -17.03 -3.12 25.39
N SER A 124 -18.31 -3.38 25.65
CA SER A 124 -19.38 -2.64 25.02
C SER A 124 -19.43 -1.20 25.52
N ARG A 125 -20.09 -0.29 24.80
CA ARG A 125 -20.20 1.13 25.17
C ARG A 125 -20.82 1.37 26.56
N ASN A 126 -21.59 0.42 27.07
CA ASN A 126 -22.14 0.45 28.42
C ASN A 126 -21.25 -0.23 29.47
N GLY A 127 -20.00 -0.53 29.14
CA GLY A 127 -19.03 -1.15 30.05
C GLY A 127 -19.19 -2.66 30.23
N GLN A 128 -20.04 -3.33 29.48
CA GLN A 128 -20.23 -4.77 29.56
C GLN A 128 -19.15 -5.50 28.76
N ARG A 129 -18.49 -6.48 29.37
CA ARG A 129 -17.57 -7.39 28.66
C ARG A 129 -18.38 -8.37 27.78
N VAL A 130 -18.02 -8.39 26.51
CA VAL A 130 -18.59 -9.28 25.50
C VAL A 130 -17.50 -10.22 25.01
N HIS A 131 -17.67 -11.51 25.28
CA HIS A 131 -16.76 -12.54 24.81
C HIS A 131 -17.33 -13.19 23.55
N ILE A 132 -16.56 -13.17 22.46
CA ILE A 132 -16.90 -13.75 21.18
C ILE A 132 -16.06 -15.00 20.98
N THR A 133 -16.70 -16.18 21.08
CA THR A 133 -16.03 -17.48 20.98
C THR A 133 -16.05 -18.05 19.57
N SER A 134 -16.90 -17.55 18.70
CA SER A 134 -16.99 -18.02 17.32
C SER A 134 -17.48 -16.92 16.39
N SER A 135 -16.78 -16.73 15.30
CA SER A 135 -17.26 -15.96 14.16
C SER A 135 -17.06 -16.78 12.88
N TRP A 136 -17.88 -16.52 11.87
CA TRP A 136 -17.79 -17.19 10.58
C TRP A 136 -18.36 -16.31 9.48
N TYR A 137 -18.07 -16.64 8.25
CA TYR A 137 -18.60 -15.96 7.09
C TYR A 137 -19.59 -16.84 6.35
N GLU A 138 -20.62 -16.21 5.81
CA GLU A 138 -21.62 -16.87 4.94
C GLU A 138 -21.72 -16.12 3.61
N ASP A 139 -21.93 -16.90 2.55
CA ASP A 139 -22.23 -16.37 1.22
C ASP A 139 -23.71 -15.91 1.12
N GLU A 140 -24.11 -15.47 -0.08
CA GLU A 140 -25.49 -15.04 -0.35
C GLU A 140 -26.52 -16.17 -0.21
N GLN A 141 -26.07 -17.41 -0.31
CA GLN A 141 -26.89 -18.62 -0.15
C GLN A 141 -26.97 -19.10 1.30
N GLY A 142 -26.26 -18.44 2.22
CA GLY A 142 -26.22 -18.77 3.64
C GLY A 142 -25.32 -19.98 3.95
N GLN A 143 -24.41 -20.34 3.03
CA GLN A 143 -23.42 -21.38 3.28
C GLN A 143 -22.21 -20.79 3.99
N VAL A 144 -21.69 -21.53 4.97
CA VAL A 144 -20.44 -21.15 5.65
C VAL A 144 -19.27 -21.34 4.70
N VAL A 145 -18.53 -20.29 4.46
CA VAL A 145 -17.38 -20.27 3.54
C VAL A 145 -16.18 -19.59 4.19
N GLU A 146 -15.00 -20.10 3.88
CA GLU A 146 -13.76 -19.43 4.24
C GLU A 146 -13.50 -18.27 3.29
N PRO A 147 -13.25 -17.05 3.80
CA PRO A 147 -12.91 -15.92 2.97
C PRO A 147 -11.57 -16.12 2.27
N ASP A 148 -11.41 -15.49 1.11
CA ASP A 148 -10.12 -15.42 0.46
C ASP A 148 -9.21 -14.48 1.25
N THR A 149 -7.94 -14.85 1.34
CA THR A 149 -6.88 -14.02 1.93
C THR A 149 -5.79 -13.83 0.90
N ILE A 150 -5.87 -12.73 0.15
CA ILE A 150 -4.86 -12.38 -0.86
C ILE A 150 -4.07 -11.19 -0.34
N THR A 151 -2.93 -11.47 0.30
CA THR A 151 -2.05 -10.41 0.80
C THR A 151 -1.56 -9.53 -0.34
N GLY A 152 -1.72 -8.22 -0.19
CA GLY A 152 -1.29 -7.23 -1.18
C GLY A 152 -2.17 -7.14 -2.42
N GLU A 153 -3.41 -7.62 -2.36
CA GLU A 153 -4.39 -7.49 -3.45
C GLU A 153 -4.56 -6.04 -3.91
N TYR A 154 -4.59 -5.11 -2.96
CA TYR A 154 -4.74 -3.67 -3.23
C TYR A 154 -3.41 -2.91 -3.24
N SER A 155 -2.29 -3.59 -3.47
CA SER A 155 -0.95 -2.96 -3.47
C SER A 155 -0.57 -2.30 -4.79
N ASP A 156 -1.52 -2.09 -5.68
CA ASP A 156 -1.33 -1.34 -6.91
C ASP A 156 -1.36 0.19 -6.67
N MET A 157 -0.82 0.92 -7.62
CA MET A 157 -0.72 2.38 -7.53
C MET A 157 -2.08 3.07 -7.41
N PRO A 158 -3.13 2.72 -8.18
CA PRO A 158 -4.44 3.31 -8.06
C PRO A 158 -5.05 3.23 -6.65
N HIS A 159 -4.94 2.10 -5.98
CA HIS A 159 -5.46 1.95 -4.62
C HIS A 159 -4.67 2.79 -3.61
N VAL A 160 -3.33 2.81 -3.72
CA VAL A 160 -2.46 3.66 -2.88
C VAL A 160 -2.81 5.14 -3.05
N LEU A 161 -3.00 5.61 -4.28
CA LEU A 161 -3.36 7.00 -4.57
C LEU A 161 -4.78 7.36 -4.09
N SER A 162 -5.73 6.45 -4.27
CA SER A 162 -7.11 6.64 -3.79
C SER A 162 -7.17 6.72 -2.27
N PHE A 163 -6.38 5.91 -1.57
CA PHE A 163 -6.27 5.95 -0.12
C PHE A 163 -5.66 7.27 0.37
N LEU A 164 -4.65 7.77 -0.30
CA LEU A 164 -4.02 9.05 0.01
C LEU A 164 -5.01 10.23 -0.04
N GLY A 165 -6.07 10.12 -0.84
CA GLY A 165 -7.15 11.10 -0.94
C GLY A 165 -8.21 11.04 0.17
N LYS A 166 -8.14 10.07 1.09
CA LYS A 166 -9.11 9.92 2.19
C LYS A 166 -8.91 10.97 3.30
N GLN A 167 -9.90 11.08 4.19
CA GLN A 167 -9.80 11.94 5.37
C GLN A 167 -8.66 11.47 6.28
N TYR A 168 -8.00 12.41 6.95
CA TYR A 168 -6.88 12.09 7.84
C TYR A 168 -7.29 11.16 8.98
N SER A 169 -8.49 11.32 9.54
CA SER A 169 -9.04 10.39 10.54
C SER A 169 -8.99 8.95 10.05
N ASP A 170 -9.53 8.70 8.87
CA ASP A 170 -9.62 7.34 8.31
C ASP A 170 -8.22 6.77 8.00
N VAL A 171 -7.34 7.63 7.48
CA VAL A 171 -5.96 7.24 7.15
C VAL A 171 -5.18 6.87 8.41
N PHE A 172 -5.26 7.69 9.47
CA PHE A 172 -4.56 7.41 10.72
C PHE A 172 -5.14 6.22 11.46
N ASP A 173 -6.47 6.11 11.53
CA ASP A 173 -7.15 4.97 12.16
C ASP A 173 -6.72 3.63 11.54
N ILE A 174 -6.42 3.63 10.25
CA ILE A 174 -5.96 2.44 9.53
C ILE A 174 -4.47 2.20 9.72
N LEU A 175 -3.64 3.20 9.38
CA LEU A 175 -2.18 3.02 9.37
C LEU A 175 -1.58 2.83 10.76
N MET A 176 -2.19 3.41 11.79
CA MET A 176 -1.72 3.27 13.16
C MET A 176 -1.91 1.87 13.77
N GLN A 177 -2.63 1.00 13.08
CA GLN A 177 -2.77 -0.40 13.48
C GLN A 177 -1.53 -1.25 13.14
N ASP A 178 -0.71 -0.84 12.17
CA ASP A 178 0.49 -1.56 11.78
C ASP A 178 1.71 -1.11 12.62
N GLN A 179 2.15 -1.98 13.52
CA GLN A 179 3.29 -1.73 14.43
C GLN A 179 4.59 -1.40 13.68
N LYS A 180 4.77 -1.95 12.47
CA LYS A 180 6.01 -1.78 11.68
C LYS A 180 6.17 -0.37 11.12
N ILE A 181 5.07 0.37 10.96
CA ILE A 181 5.09 1.73 10.41
C ILE A 181 4.83 2.83 11.45
N LEU A 182 4.56 2.47 12.70
CA LEU A 182 4.27 3.45 13.77
C LEU A 182 5.34 4.55 13.87
N SER A 183 6.62 4.18 13.78
CA SER A 183 7.72 5.15 13.85
C SER A 183 7.70 6.16 12.70
N LEU A 184 7.29 5.75 11.50
CA LEU A 184 7.12 6.63 10.36
C LEU A 184 5.91 7.55 10.52
N MET A 185 4.85 7.04 11.17
CA MET A 185 3.60 7.76 11.34
C MET A 185 3.60 8.74 12.51
N ALA A 186 4.49 8.58 13.49
CA ALA A 186 4.52 9.36 14.72
C ALA A 186 4.51 10.90 14.52
N PRO A 187 5.28 11.51 13.59
CA PRO A 187 5.24 12.94 13.36
C PRO A 187 3.87 13.44 12.86
N PHE A 188 3.23 12.66 12.01
CA PHE A 188 1.92 12.99 11.42
C PHE A 188 0.81 12.84 12.46
N GLN A 189 0.84 11.77 13.24
CA GLN A 189 -0.09 11.57 14.34
C GLN A 189 0.00 12.68 15.37
N SER A 190 1.22 13.08 15.73
CA SER A 190 1.44 14.17 16.67
C SER A 190 0.83 15.49 16.15
N ALA A 191 1.07 15.83 14.89
CA ALA A 191 0.47 17.02 14.27
C ALA A 191 -1.06 16.95 14.25
N TYR A 192 -1.62 15.79 13.91
CA TYR A 192 -3.06 15.58 13.89
C TYR A 192 -3.69 15.68 15.28
N THR A 193 -3.13 14.99 16.28
CA THR A 193 -3.62 15.00 17.67
C THR A 193 -3.55 16.40 18.29
N ASN A 194 -2.50 17.15 17.99
CA ASN A 194 -2.31 18.52 18.47
C ASN A 194 -3.09 19.56 17.63
N LYS A 195 -3.90 19.13 16.68
CA LYS A 195 -4.66 19.98 15.76
C LYS A 195 -3.79 20.98 14.96
N ALA A 196 -2.53 20.65 14.73
CA ALA A 196 -1.58 21.43 13.94
C ALA A 196 -1.80 21.14 12.45
N MET A 197 -2.99 21.47 11.93
CA MET A 197 -3.42 21.10 10.57
C MET A 197 -2.55 21.74 9.49
N ASP A 198 -2.09 22.98 9.68
CA ASP A 198 -1.19 23.65 8.72
C ASP A 198 0.14 22.90 8.58
N GLN A 199 0.67 22.38 9.70
CA GLN A 199 1.87 21.55 9.68
C GLN A 199 1.62 20.22 8.98
N LEU A 200 0.49 19.59 9.27
CA LEU A 200 0.10 18.33 8.64
C LEU A 200 -0.08 18.48 7.13
N GLU A 201 -0.78 19.53 6.70
CA GLU A 201 -0.94 19.87 5.29
C GLU A 201 0.40 20.21 4.62
N GLY A 202 1.33 20.89 5.33
CA GLY A 202 2.69 21.09 4.83
C GLY A 202 3.42 19.79 4.55
N MET A 203 3.27 18.78 5.42
CA MET A 203 3.91 17.46 5.27
C MET A 203 3.26 16.58 4.21
N VAL A 204 1.95 16.63 4.03
CA VAL A 204 1.17 15.70 3.20
C VAL A 204 0.56 16.36 1.97
N GLY A 205 0.26 17.66 2.03
CA GLY A 205 -0.44 18.38 0.95
C GLY A 205 0.32 18.36 -0.38
N THR A 206 1.63 18.58 -0.36
CA THR A 206 2.47 18.49 -1.57
C THR A 206 2.42 17.10 -2.18
N LEU A 207 2.42 16.05 -1.35
CA LEU A 207 2.26 14.67 -1.80
C LEU A 207 0.90 14.48 -2.48
N ARG A 208 -0.19 14.95 -1.88
CA ARG A 208 -1.54 14.85 -2.45
C ARG A 208 -1.66 15.54 -3.80
N VAL A 209 -1.11 16.75 -3.92
CA VAL A 209 -1.11 17.51 -5.18
C VAL A 209 -0.34 16.78 -6.27
N ASN A 210 0.85 16.25 -5.95
CA ASN A 210 1.66 15.52 -6.91
C ASN A 210 1.02 14.17 -7.28
N ALA A 211 0.46 13.45 -6.31
CA ALA A 211 -0.22 12.19 -6.52
C ALA A 211 -1.47 12.33 -7.40
N ALA A 212 -2.21 13.43 -7.25
CA ALA A 212 -3.40 13.70 -8.06
C ALA A 212 -3.10 13.74 -9.57
N ARG A 213 -1.88 14.11 -9.97
CA ARG A 213 -1.45 14.10 -11.38
C ARG A 213 -1.36 12.68 -11.98
N LEU A 214 -1.16 11.67 -11.14
CA LEU A 214 -1.05 10.27 -11.56
C LEU A 214 -2.41 9.58 -11.70
N VAL A 215 -3.49 10.25 -11.29
CA VAL A 215 -4.85 9.72 -11.36
C VAL A 215 -5.37 9.92 -12.78
N SER A 216 -5.22 8.90 -13.61
CA SER A 216 -5.78 8.87 -14.97
C SER A 216 -6.31 7.47 -15.29
N PRO A 217 -7.33 7.34 -16.18
CA PRO A 217 -7.84 6.04 -16.59
C PRO A 217 -6.74 5.13 -17.19
N GLU A 218 -5.81 5.70 -17.95
CA GLU A 218 -4.71 4.97 -18.60
C GLU A 218 -3.72 4.44 -17.55
N ALA A 219 -3.33 5.29 -16.57
CA ALA A 219 -2.46 4.86 -15.49
C ALA A 219 -3.13 3.76 -14.66
N TYR A 220 -4.42 3.87 -14.40
CA TYR A 220 -5.19 2.86 -13.67
C TYR A 220 -5.22 1.54 -14.44
N TRP A 221 -5.49 1.57 -15.73
CA TRP A 221 -5.49 0.38 -16.58
C TRP A 221 -4.14 -0.36 -16.56
N ILE A 222 -3.03 0.38 -16.70
CA ILE A 222 -1.68 -0.22 -16.74
C ILE A 222 -1.26 -0.76 -15.37
N PHE A 223 -1.55 -0.04 -14.28
CA PHE A 223 -1.01 -0.34 -12.96
C PHE A 223 -1.92 -1.23 -12.07
N THR A 224 -3.09 -1.60 -12.56
CA THR A 224 -3.92 -2.66 -11.95
C THR A 224 -3.71 -4.03 -12.60
N GLY A 225 -3.06 -4.09 -13.78
CA GLY A 225 -2.71 -5.34 -14.45
C GLY A 225 -1.50 -6.04 -13.82
N ASP A 226 -1.37 -7.34 -14.02
CA ASP A 226 -0.19 -8.16 -13.67
C ASP A 226 0.14 -9.11 -14.83
N ASP A 227 0.22 -8.56 -16.05
CA ASP A 227 0.35 -9.33 -17.29
C ASP A 227 1.79 -9.76 -17.59
N PHE A 228 2.80 -9.18 -16.92
CA PHE A 228 4.21 -9.48 -17.15
C PHE A 228 5.04 -9.44 -15.85
N ASP A 229 6.25 -10.04 -15.92
CA ASP A 229 7.19 -10.02 -14.82
C ASP A 229 8.45 -9.22 -15.19
N LEU A 230 8.95 -8.42 -14.25
CA LEU A 230 10.20 -7.67 -14.42
C LEU A 230 11.48 -8.54 -14.36
N LYS A 231 11.35 -9.85 -14.13
CA LYS A 231 12.48 -10.80 -14.18
C LYS A 231 12.83 -11.19 -15.62
N ILE A 232 12.95 -10.22 -16.51
CA ILE A 232 13.17 -10.43 -17.95
C ILE A 232 14.46 -11.20 -18.29
N SER A 233 15.45 -11.20 -17.39
CA SER A 233 16.71 -11.93 -17.53
C SER A 233 16.76 -13.24 -16.74
N ALA A 234 15.63 -13.77 -16.30
CA ALA A 234 15.56 -15.08 -15.66
C ALA A 234 15.86 -16.19 -16.68
N PRO A 235 16.77 -17.14 -16.37
CA PRO A 235 17.13 -18.21 -17.32
C PRO A 235 15.94 -19.05 -17.79
N ALA A 236 14.92 -19.21 -16.92
CA ALA A 236 13.74 -20.03 -17.22
C ALA A 236 12.73 -19.33 -18.17
N SER A 237 12.74 -17.99 -18.23
CA SER A 237 11.78 -17.24 -19.03
C SER A 237 12.37 -15.90 -19.50
N PRO A 238 13.40 -15.94 -20.39
CA PRO A 238 13.95 -14.71 -20.92
C PRO A 238 12.93 -13.97 -21.79
N SER A 239 12.86 -12.65 -21.62
CA SER A 239 11.89 -11.84 -22.35
C SER A 239 12.43 -10.46 -22.72
N TYR A 240 11.70 -9.76 -23.56
CA TYR A 240 11.96 -8.37 -23.92
C TYR A 240 10.94 -7.49 -23.28
N LEU A 241 11.38 -6.34 -22.78
CA LEU A 241 10.48 -5.30 -22.27
C LEU A 241 10.81 -3.98 -22.97
N VAL A 242 9.81 -3.38 -23.57
CA VAL A 242 9.89 -2.04 -24.16
C VAL A 242 9.07 -1.10 -23.30
N ILE A 243 9.71 -0.03 -22.82
CA ILE A 243 9.08 1.02 -22.04
C ILE A 243 9.03 2.26 -22.94
N ALA A 244 7.84 2.65 -23.36
CA ALA A 244 7.65 3.85 -24.17
C ALA A 244 7.38 5.07 -23.29
N ASN A 245 7.85 6.24 -23.72
CA ASN A 245 7.50 7.53 -23.14
C ASN A 245 6.55 8.28 -24.08
N ASP A 246 5.73 9.15 -23.52
CA ASP A 246 4.84 10.02 -24.27
C ASP A 246 5.29 11.48 -24.06
N PRO A 247 5.80 12.16 -25.07
CA PRO A 247 6.28 13.53 -24.95
C PRO A 247 5.19 14.53 -24.50
N GLU A 248 3.93 14.27 -24.85
CA GLU A 248 2.80 15.14 -24.44
C GLU A 248 2.42 14.95 -22.97
N LYS A 249 2.70 13.76 -22.42
CA LYS A 249 2.37 13.37 -21.04
C LYS A 249 3.63 13.03 -20.22
N GLU A 250 4.78 13.56 -20.58
CA GLU A 250 6.09 13.19 -20.02
C GLU A 250 6.11 13.21 -18.48
N GLN A 251 5.50 14.21 -17.84
CA GLN A 251 5.51 14.32 -16.39
C GLN A 251 4.79 13.15 -15.69
N ILE A 252 3.74 12.63 -16.30
CA ILE A 252 2.95 11.53 -15.74
C ILE A 252 3.56 10.19 -16.14
N VAL A 253 3.70 9.98 -17.45
CA VAL A 253 4.22 8.72 -18.01
C VAL A 253 5.67 8.49 -17.59
N GLY A 254 6.50 9.54 -17.61
CA GLY A 254 7.88 9.47 -17.16
C GLY A 254 8.02 9.11 -15.68
N ALA A 255 7.15 9.59 -14.80
CA ALA A 255 7.16 9.21 -13.38
C ALA A 255 6.78 7.75 -13.17
N LEU A 256 5.79 7.26 -13.91
CA LEU A 256 5.37 5.86 -13.86
C LEU A 256 6.45 4.94 -14.46
N ASN A 257 7.05 5.34 -15.58
CA ASN A 257 8.17 4.63 -16.20
C ASN A 257 9.38 4.56 -15.27
N ALA A 258 9.66 5.60 -14.50
CA ALA A 258 10.72 5.61 -13.51
C ALA A 258 10.54 4.54 -12.43
N LEU A 259 9.30 4.28 -11.98
CA LEU A 259 9.01 3.19 -11.03
C LEU A 259 9.33 1.83 -11.63
N VAL A 260 8.86 1.57 -12.85
CA VAL A 260 9.11 0.31 -13.57
C VAL A 260 10.61 0.13 -13.79
N LEU A 261 11.29 1.16 -14.29
CA LEU A 261 12.72 1.13 -14.60
C LEU A 261 13.58 0.88 -13.36
N ASN A 262 13.29 1.53 -12.25
CA ASN A 262 14.03 1.31 -10.99
C ASN A 262 13.90 -0.14 -10.49
N ARG A 263 12.71 -0.72 -10.60
CA ARG A 263 12.50 -2.12 -10.21
C ARG A 263 13.14 -3.08 -11.20
N LEU A 264 13.01 -2.82 -12.49
CA LEU A 264 13.68 -3.59 -13.55
C LEU A 264 15.17 -3.67 -13.32
N VAL A 265 15.84 -2.52 -13.16
CA VAL A 265 17.28 -2.44 -12.97
C VAL A 265 17.74 -3.24 -11.75
N THR A 266 17.01 -3.17 -10.65
CA THR A 266 17.32 -3.96 -9.45
C THR A 266 17.24 -5.47 -9.73
N ARG A 267 16.32 -5.90 -10.59
CA ARG A 267 16.11 -7.31 -10.93
C ARG A 267 17.14 -7.83 -11.92
N VAL A 268 17.43 -7.07 -12.97
CA VAL A 268 18.41 -7.50 -14.00
C VAL A 268 19.86 -7.38 -13.53
N ASN A 269 20.14 -6.38 -12.69
CA ASN A 269 21.49 -6.14 -12.15
C ASN A 269 21.74 -6.97 -10.87
N SER A 270 21.48 -8.27 -10.94
CA SER A 270 21.64 -9.22 -9.85
C SER A 270 22.28 -10.52 -10.33
N ARG A 271 22.86 -11.30 -9.40
CA ARG A 271 23.50 -12.58 -9.74
C ARG A 271 22.45 -13.62 -10.16
N GLY A 272 22.87 -14.57 -10.99
CA GLY A 272 22.04 -15.69 -11.44
C GLY A 272 21.23 -15.42 -12.70
N ASN A 273 21.26 -14.20 -13.24
CA ASN A 273 20.60 -13.83 -14.48
C ASN A 273 21.43 -14.22 -15.72
N ILE A 274 20.77 -14.39 -16.86
CA ILE A 274 21.42 -14.42 -18.15
C ILE A 274 21.91 -13.00 -18.53
N PRO A 275 22.87 -12.88 -19.49
CA PRO A 275 23.25 -11.57 -19.99
C PRO A 275 22.07 -10.77 -20.52
N VAL A 276 22.02 -9.47 -20.21
CA VAL A 276 20.94 -8.58 -20.62
C VAL A 276 21.49 -7.26 -21.14
N SER A 277 20.80 -6.67 -22.11
CA SER A 277 21.11 -5.33 -22.63
C SER A 277 20.00 -4.35 -22.19
N ILE A 278 20.42 -3.22 -21.63
CA ILE A 278 19.54 -2.07 -21.36
C ILE A 278 19.92 -1.00 -22.38
N ILE A 279 18.97 -0.63 -23.21
CA ILE A 279 19.15 0.41 -24.22
C ILE A 279 18.19 1.54 -23.82
N VAL A 280 18.74 2.71 -23.55
CA VAL A 280 17.98 3.92 -23.22
C VAL A 280 18.21 4.93 -24.33
N ASP A 281 17.16 5.23 -25.04
CA ASP A 281 17.10 6.32 -26.00
C ASP A 281 16.50 7.55 -25.31
N GLU A 282 17.11 8.70 -25.49
CA GLU A 282 16.68 9.95 -24.84
C GLU A 282 16.73 9.92 -23.30
N LEU A 283 17.87 9.54 -22.71
CA LEU A 283 18.09 9.52 -21.26
C LEU A 283 17.66 10.80 -20.54
N PRO A 284 17.84 12.02 -21.06
CA PRO A 284 17.39 13.24 -20.38
C PRO A 284 15.88 13.32 -20.10
N THR A 285 15.06 12.60 -20.85
CA THR A 285 13.60 12.59 -20.66
C THR A 285 13.15 11.66 -19.53
N LEU A 286 14.04 10.79 -19.05
CA LEU A 286 13.75 9.80 -18.02
C LEU A 286 14.34 10.17 -16.68
N TYR A 287 13.62 9.90 -15.59
CA TYR A 287 14.19 9.90 -14.25
C TYR A 287 14.76 8.53 -13.93
N PHE A 288 16.08 8.39 -14.07
CA PHE A 288 16.79 7.14 -13.87
C PHE A 288 17.64 7.18 -12.59
N HIS A 289 16.99 7.09 -11.45
CA HIS A 289 17.60 7.23 -10.11
C HIS A 289 18.79 6.32 -9.84
N LYS A 290 18.82 5.10 -10.40
CA LYS A 290 19.84 4.09 -10.12
C LYS A 290 20.90 3.94 -11.21
N ILE A 291 21.02 4.89 -12.11
CA ILE A 291 21.93 4.76 -13.24
C ILE A 291 23.39 4.62 -12.79
N ASP A 292 23.85 5.39 -11.81
CA ASP A 292 25.21 5.34 -11.28
C ASP A 292 25.54 3.95 -10.70
N ARG A 293 24.61 3.40 -9.92
CA ARG A 293 24.76 2.06 -9.36
C ARG A 293 24.76 0.99 -10.45
N LEU A 294 23.91 1.14 -11.45
CA LEU A 294 23.86 0.24 -12.59
C LEU A 294 25.21 0.23 -13.32
N ILE A 295 25.71 1.39 -13.70
CA ILE A 295 26.99 1.52 -14.42
C ILE A 295 28.11 0.91 -13.59
N GLY A 296 28.17 1.18 -12.28
CA GLY A 296 29.21 0.67 -11.39
C GLY A 296 29.22 -0.86 -11.22
N THR A 297 28.11 -1.54 -11.40
CA THR A 297 27.98 -2.98 -11.14
C THR A 297 27.53 -3.81 -12.35
N ALA A 298 27.18 -3.18 -13.46
CA ALA A 298 26.66 -3.83 -14.66
C ALA A 298 27.55 -4.95 -15.18
N ARG A 299 28.88 -4.69 -15.28
CA ARG A 299 29.83 -5.68 -15.78
C ARG A 299 29.83 -6.98 -14.99
N SER A 300 29.82 -6.91 -13.65
CA SER A 300 29.85 -8.10 -12.79
C SER A 300 28.55 -8.90 -12.86
N ASN A 301 27.46 -8.26 -13.23
CA ASN A 301 26.13 -8.87 -13.36
C ASN A 301 25.74 -9.16 -14.82
N LYS A 302 26.70 -9.04 -15.76
CA LYS A 302 26.52 -9.30 -17.20
C LYS A 302 25.43 -8.40 -17.84
N VAL A 303 25.38 -7.15 -17.43
CA VAL A 303 24.47 -6.14 -17.99
C VAL A 303 25.25 -5.23 -18.92
N ALA A 304 24.84 -5.15 -20.19
CA ALA A 304 25.30 -4.14 -21.13
C ALA A 304 24.37 -2.93 -21.05
N VAL A 305 24.93 -1.72 -21.06
CA VAL A 305 24.15 -0.48 -20.97
C VAL A 305 24.54 0.42 -22.14
N THR A 306 23.55 0.84 -22.91
CA THR A 306 23.68 1.83 -23.99
C THR A 306 22.77 3.00 -23.65
N LEU A 307 23.34 4.20 -23.66
CA LEU A 307 22.64 5.46 -23.34
C LEU A 307 22.75 6.39 -24.54
N GLY A 308 21.62 6.92 -25.01
CA GLY A 308 21.48 7.91 -26.07
C GLY A 308 20.97 9.24 -25.55
#